data_281a2277d8a7188446b40476e04ba25f
#
_entry.id   281a2277d8a7188446b40476e04ba25f
#
_cell.length_a   1.000
_cell.length_b   1.000
_cell.length_c   1.000
_cell.angle_alpha   90.00
_cell.angle_beta   90.00
_cell.angle_gamma   90.00
#
_symmetry.space_group_name_H-M   'P 1'
#
loop_
_entity.id
_entity.type
_entity.pdbx_description
1 polymer ?
#
loop_
_entity_poly.entity_id
_entity_poly.type
_entity_poly.pdbx_seq_one_letter_code
_entity_poly.pdbx_strand_id
1 'polypeptide(L)'
;MSMETISILEQISRDKGIDKETLIDALKAAVEVAARKRYPTAKELQSEFNESTGEVEIYLEKTVVETIELPDEQISLQDASAFSEDVQIGDQVLVQQVLENYGRTAAQLAKQVIIQKLREAEIDLTYNDYIDKKGELINGMVHRMEHGDLVVDLGKAEGILPRREQVFRESFNRGERIRAYVLDVRKTPKHALVILSRTHVGLIKRLFEMEVPEISEGMVEIMGVVREPNGRTKISVRTNDREIDAVGACVGMRGMRVQSIVQELRGEKIDIVEFSEDPETYIKNALSPAKVSRVVLNPDEKQMTIIVAEDQMSLAIGKKGQNVRLAAKLVRWKVDIKGPSESLELGGQNPFLSVQNTSTVDFLEDVKNAKGLGEKVRAILFQDNLVTYEEAIKRGAKGFTELPGIGPKKAEALAQLVEDHVKSIQVQVEAAKLKQESKEEATPEAIEQDEPVTQSIESESDEPATEEEEEEEEIPVQELVGVSPEILQTLINNGFETLAELSVTPLEELLAMEGVDEETGRSILEQVKQRLENLENV
;
A
#
# COMPACT_ATOMS: atom_id res chain seq x y z
N MET A 1 -31.63 38.92 34.72
CA MET A 1 -31.15 37.62 34.15
C MET A 1 -30.77 37.73 32.67
N SER A 2 -31.34 38.62 31.90
CA SER A 2 -31.22 38.68 30.43
C SER A 2 -29.83 39.00 29.86
N MET A 3 -29.12 39.99 30.41
CA MET A 3 -27.75 40.32 29.96
C MET A 3 -26.71 39.23 30.32
N GLU A 4 -26.94 38.47 31.38
CA GLU A 4 -26.06 37.38 31.81
C GLU A 4 -26.09 36.21 30.80
N THR A 5 -27.26 35.87 30.26
CA THR A 5 -27.36 34.75 29.26
C THR A 5 -26.58 35.06 27.98
N ILE A 6 -26.72 36.30 27.47
CA ILE A 6 -26.00 36.73 26.26
C ILE A 6 -24.49 36.72 26.50
N SER A 7 -24.05 37.24 27.67
CA SER A 7 -22.62 37.26 28.05
C SER A 7 -22.05 35.85 28.18
N ILE A 8 -22.81 34.89 28.73
CA ILE A 8 -22.41 33.50 28.86
C ILE A 8 -22.32 32.84 27.47
N LEU A 9 -23.28 33.08 26.55
CA LEU A 9 -23.25 32.57 25.19
C LEU A 9 -22.02 33.12 24.43
N GLU A 10 -21.71 34.40 24.57
CA GLU A 10 -20.52 35.01 23.97
C GLU A 10 -19.21 34.46 24.55
N GLN A 11 -19.17 34.16 25.82
CA GLN A 11 -18.02 33.55 26.46
C GLN A 11 -17.83 32.12 25.96
N ILE A 12 -18.89 31.31 25.91
CA ILE A 12 -18.83 29.94 25.38
C ILE A 12 -18.42 29.94 23.89
N SER A 13 -18.96 30.86 23.08
CA SER A 13 -18.59 31.04 21.68
C SER A 13 -17.08 31.29 21.53
N ARG A 14 -16.50 32.19 22.34
CA ARG A 14 -15.05 32.49 22.33
C ARG A 14 -14.21 31.34 22.84
N ASP A 15 -14.62 30.70 23.95
CA ASP A 15 -13.83 29.63 24.59
C ASP A 15 -13.82 28.34 23.76
N LYS A 16 -14.92 28.06 23.07
CA LYS A 16 -15.10 26.82 22.28
C LYS A 16 -14.96 27.02 20.78
N GLY A 17 -14.92 28.26 20.28
CA GLY A 17 -14.86 28.57 18.86
C GLY A 17 -16.13 28.21 18.09
N ILE A 18 -17.27 28.08 18.78
CA ILE A 18 -18.57 27.74 18.19
C ILE A 18 -19.32 29.04 17.87
N ASP A 19 -19.99 29.07 16.72
CA ASP A 19 -20.75 30.23 16.31
C ASP A 19 -21.92 30.50 17.25
N LYS A 20 -22.19 31.80 17.50
CA LYS A 20 -23.24 32.26 18.40
C LYS A 20 -24.63 31.78 17.97
N GLU A 21 -24.89 31.73 16.66
CA GLU A 21 -26.15 31.21 16.09
C GLU A 21 -26.38 29.74 16.47
N THR A 22 -25.35 28.90 16.38
CA THR A 22 -25.43 27.48 16.77
C THR A 22 -25.76 27.32 18.26
N LEU A 23 -25.24 28.20 19.12
CA LEU A 23 -25.56 28.18 20.56
C LEU A 23 -27.00 28.62 20.83
N ILE A 24 -27.49 29.62 20.09
CA ILE A 24 -28.88 30.09 20.16
C ILE A 24 -29.83 28.97 19.71
N ASP A 25 -29.51 28.27 18.62
CA ASP A 25 -30.32 27.14 18.13
C ASP A 25 -30.34 25.97 19.11
N ALA A 26 -29.21 25.69 19.76
CA ALA A 26 -29.15 24.73 20.86
C ALA A 26 -30.06 25.12 22.05
N LEU A 27 -30.09 26.39 22.38
CA LEU A 27 -30.95 26.93 23.46
C LEU A 27 -32.43 26.85 23.07
N LYS A 28 -32.79 27.23 21.82
CA LYS A 28 -34.15 27.10 21.28
C LYS A 28 -34.62 25.65 21.35
N ALA A 29 -33.81 24.72 20.80
CA ALA A 29 -34.14 23.28 20.79
C ALA A 29 -34.35 22.74 22.22
N ALA A 30 -33.53 23.15 23.18
CA ALA A 30 -33.66 22.73 24.56
C ALA A 30 -34.99 23.21 25.20
N VAL A 31 -35.35 24.45 24.93
CA VAL A 31 -36.58 25.06 25.44
C VAL A 31 -37.81 24.44 24.76
N GLU A 32 -37.76 24.15 23.44
CA GLU A 32 -38.79 23.43 22.73
C GLU A 32 -39.07 22.04 23.30
N VAL A 33 -38.01 21.25 23.57
CA VAL A 33 -38.15 19.91 24.15
C VAL A 33 -38.80 19.99 25.54
N ALA A 34 -38.43 21.02 26.34
CA ALA A 34 -39.04 21.26 27.63
C ALA A 34 -40.51 21.66 27.51
N ALA A 35 -40.84 22.55 26.56
CA ALA A 35 -42.18 23.00 26.27
C ALA A 35 -43.08 21.88 25.75
N ARG A 36 -42.59 21.03 24.86
CA ARG A 36 -43.32 19.87 24.32
C ARG A 36 -43.72 18.85 25.38
N LYS A 37 -42.93 18.77 26.47
CA LYS A 37 -43.31 17.96 27.64
C LYS A 37 -44.45 18.58 28.44
N ARG A 38 -44.56 19.90 28.45
CA ARG A 38 -45.64 20.65 29.11
C ARG A 38 -46.91 20.66 28.30
N TYR A 39 -46.79 20.74 26.94
CA TYR A 39 -47.87 20.81 25.99
C TYR A 39 -47.81 19.61 25.03
N PRO A 40 -48.15 18.39 25.49
CA PRO A 40 -47.95 17.17 24.71
C PRO A 40 -48.92 17.06 23.52
N THR A 41 -50.03 17.77 23.56
CA THR A 41 -51.06 17.77 22.52
C THR A 41 -50.87 18.88 21.49
N ALA A 42 -49.94 19.82 21.71
CA ALA A 42 -49.69 20.91 20.77
C ALA A 42 -49.14 20.38 19.42
N LYS A 43 -49.80 20.76 18.31
CA LYS A 43 -49.43 20.34 16.96
C LYS A 43 -48.09 20.95 16.53
N GLU A 44 -48.02 22.26 16.59
CA GLU A 44 -46.79 23.01 16.27
C GLU A 44 -46.37 23.91 17.41
N LEU A 45 -45.08 23.93 17.63
CA LEU A 45 -44.42 24.68 18.66
C LEU A 45 -43.22 25.39 18.05
N GLN A 46 -43.18 26.71 18.09
CA GLN A 46 -42.11 27.55 17.59
C GLN A 46 -41.38 28.22 18.72
N SER A 47 -40.07 28.35 18.58
CA SER A 47 -39.24 29.07 19.55
C SER A 47 -38.50 30.22 18.87
N GLU A 48 -38.51 31.38 19.50
CA GLU A 48 -37.75 32.55 19.05
C GLU A 48 -36.82 33.03 20.15
N PHE A 49 -35.61 33.44 19.77
CA PHE A 49 -34.66 34.04 20.70
C PHE A 49 -34.79 35.55 20.64
N ASN A 50 -35.18 36.14 21.74
CA ASN A 50 -35.27 37.59 21.86
C ASN A 50 -33.92 38.17 22.26
N GLU A 51 -33.23 38.82 21.33
CA GLU A 51 -31.90 39.40 21.55
C GLU A 51 -31.90 40.54 22.59
N SER A 52 -33.02 41.22 22.80
CA SER A 52 -33.12 42.32 23.77
C SER A 52 -33.30 41.81 25.20
N THR A 53 -34.01 40.72 25.39
CA THR A 53 -34.24 40.11 26.71
C THR A 53 -33.27 38.97 27.03
N GLY A 54 -32.64 38.38 26.01
CA GLY A 54 -31.76 37.18 26.14
C GLY A 54 -32.54 35.92 26.55
N GLU A 55 -33.83 35.89 26.31
CA GLU A 55 -34.71 34.76 26.64
C GLU A 55 -35.28 34.11 25.37
N VAL A 56 -35.58 32.81 25.44
CA VAL A 56 -36.27 32.11 24.40
C VAL A 56 -37.77 32.18 24.66
N GLU A 57 -38.48 32.73 23.72
CA GLU A 57 -39.93 32.82 23.72
C GLU A 57 -40.54 31.63 23.00
N ILE A 58 -41.59 31.08 23.57
CA ILE A 58 -42.32 29.91 22.99
C ILE A 58 -43.68 30.39 22.49
N TYR A 59 -43.97 29.99 21.27
CA TYR A 59 -45.25 30.23 20.62
C TYR A 59 -45.93 28.88 20.29
N LEU A 60 -47.20 28.75 20.73
CA LEU A 60 -48.07 27.65 20.33
C LEU A 60 -48.94 28.11 19.19
N GLU A 61 -48.95 27.33 18.12
CA GLU A 61 -49.94 27.49 17.04
C GLU A 61 -51.29 26.97 17.50
N LYS A 62 -52.26 27.87 17.65
CA LYS A 62 -53.63 27.51 18.07
C LYS A 62 -54.62 27.88 17.00
N THR A 63 -55.58 26.98 16.78
CA THR A 63 -56.72 27.23 15.87
C THR A 63 -57.83 27.98 16.62
N VAL A 64 -58.39 29.03 16.01
CA VAL A 64 -59.47 29.81 16.57
C VAL A 64 -60.80 29.06 16.41
N VAL A 65 -61.48 28.87 17.54
CA VAL A 65 -62.74 28.12 17.61
C VAL A 65 -63.77 28.89 18.45
N GLU A 66 -65.08 28.58 18.28
CA GLU A 66 -66.13 29.13 19.12
C GLU A 66 -66.12 28.54 20.54
N THR A 67 -65.87 27.20 20.61
CA THR A 67 -65.82 26.46 21.87
C THR A 67 -64.55 25.67 21.96
N ILE A 68 -63.78 25.88 23.06
CA ILE A 68 -62.49 25.20 23.26
C ILE A 68 -62.74 23.78 23.76
N GLU A 69 -62.31 22.77 23.00
CA GLU A 69 -62.26 21.35 23.40
C GLU A 69 -60.87 20.96 23.87
N LEU A 70 -59.82 21.49 23.19
CA LEU A 70 -58.41 21.20 23.44
C LEU A 70 -57.68 22.51 23.71
N PRO A 71 -57.43 22.89 25.01
CA PRO A 71 -56.85 24.17 25.37
C PRO A 71 -55.42 24.40 24.82
N ASP A 72 -54.71 23.35 24.53
CA ASP A 72 -53.35 23.43 23.98
C ASP A 72 -53.32 23.68 22.46
N GLU A 73 -54.39 23.28 21.73
CA GLU A 73 -54.50 23.41 20.27
C GLU A 73 -55.48 24.49 19.83
N GLN A 74 -56.32 24.96 20.71
CA GLN A 74 -57.45 25.85 20.39
C GLN A 74 -57.45 27.11 21.25
N ILE A 75 -57.95 28.17 20.68
CA ILE A 75 -58.13 29.47 21.37
C ILE A 75 -59.52 30.01 21.02
N SER A 76 -60.16 30.72 21.99
CA SER A 76 -61.43 31.35 21.71
C SER A 76 -61.29 32.57 20.80
N LEU A 77 -62.34 32.91 20.04
CA LEU A 77 -62.34 34.11 19.21
C LEU A 77 -62.10 35.38 20.01
N GLN A 78 -62.58 35.43 21.28
CA GLN A 78 -62.40 36.58 22.15
C GLN A 78 -60.95 36.75 22.56
N ASP A 79 -60.24 35.67 22.91
CA ASP A 79 -58.85 35.70 23.28
C ASP A 79 -57.92 35.92 22.08
N ALA A 80 -58.30 35.37 20.91
CA ALA A 80 -57.56 35.55 19.67
C ALA A 80 -57.63 36.99 19.14
N SER A 81 -58.74 37.70 19.36
CA SER A 81 -58.90 39.11 18.99
C SER A 81 -57.96 40.06 19.75
N ALA A 82 -57.35 39.59 20.85
CA ALA A 82 -56.32 40.35 21.58
C ALA A 82 -54.95 40.35 20.84
N PHE A 83 -54.74 39.40 19.91
CA PHE A 83 -53.51 39.27 19.15
C PHE A 83 -53.58 39.86 17.73
N SER A 84 -54.80 39.90 17.12
CA SER A 84 -55.06 40.52 15.82
C SER A 84 -56.52 40.89 15.68
N GLU A 85 -56.84 42.07 15.10
CA GLU A 85 -58.21 42.60 14.96
C GLU A 85 -59.05 41.90 13.88
N ASP A 86 -58.41 41.18 12.93
CA ASP A 86 -59.04 40.56 11.75
C ASP A 86 -59.15 39.03 11.83
N VAL A 87 -59.11 38.41 13.01
CA VAL A 87 -59.11 36.95 13.18
C VAL A 87 -60.49 36.36 13.01
N GLN A 88 -60.59 35.27 12.18
CA GLN A 88 -61.80 34.52 11.95
C GLN A 88 -61.72 33.11 12.54
N ILE A 89 -62.88 32.47 12.71
CA ILE A 89 -62.96 31.08 13.16
C ILE A 89 -62.32 30.19 12.12
N GLY A 90 -61.36 29.36 12.52
CA GLY A 90 -60.56 28.48 11.66
C GLY A 90 -59.19 29.02 11.36
N ASP A 91 -58.88 30.28 11.71
CA ASP A 91 -57.53 30.84 11.53
C ASP A 91 -56.53 30.23 12.54
N GLN A 92 -55.28 30.19 12.16
CA GLN A 92 -54.19 29.80 13.03
C GLN A 92 -53.49 31.03 13.59
N VAL A 93 -53.34 31.05 14.91
CA VAL A 93 -52.71 32.19 15.65
C VAL A 93 -51.58 31.66 16.50
N LEU A 94 -50.44 32.36 16.46
CA LEU A 94 -49.28 32.08 17.32
C LEU A 94 -49.52 32.78 18.66
N VAL A 95 -49.66 31.99 19.71
CA VAL A 95 -49.90 32.50 21.08
C VAL A 95 -48.67 32.29 21.92
N GLN A 96 -48.06 33.40 22.35
CA GLN A 96 -46.91 33.38 23.26
C GLN A 96 -47.28 32.70 24.57
N GLN A 97 -46.47 31.74 24.99
CA GLN A 97 -46.61 31.07 26.27
C GLN A 97 -45.52 31.49 27.23
N VAL A 98 -45.98 31.99 28.40
CA VAL A 98 -45.06 32.30 29.49
C VAL A 98 -44.75 31.01 30.24
N LEU A 99 -43.56 30.56 30.16
CA LEU A 99 -43.09 29.37 30.87
C LEU A 99 -42.67 29.73 32.30
N GLU A 100 -43.67 30.04 33.14
CA GLU A 100 -43.42 30.19 34.58
C GLU A 100 -43.20 28.81 35.22
N ASN A 101 -42.06 28.62 35.88
CA ASN A 101 -41.65 27.43 36.63
C ASN A 101 -41.38 26.18 35.77
N TYR A 102 -40.23 26.15 35.12
CA TYR A 102 -39.63 24.89 34.65
C TYR A 102 -39.50 23.93 35.85
N GLY A 103 -40.29 22.88 35.89
CA GLY A 103 -40.07 21.80 36.85
C GLY A 103 -38.62 21.28 36.76
N ARG A 104 -38.04 20.82 37.87
CA ARG A 104 -36.66 20.31 37.89
C ARG A 104 -36.32 19.36 36.75
N THR A 105 -37.28 18.55 36.34
CA THR A 105 -37.12 17.58 35.23
C THR A 105 -36.97 18.27 33.87
N ALA A 106 -37.73 19.32 33.60
CA ALA A 106 -37.64 20.07 32.34
C ALA A 106 -36.31 20.84 32.24
N ALA A 107 -35.88 21.45 33.36
CA ALA A 107 -34.57 22.10 33.43
C ALA A 107 -33.40 21.12 33.24
N GLN A 108 -33.49 19.90 33.78
CA GLN A 108 -32.48 18.87 33.57
C GLN A 108 -32.46 18.40 32.11
N LEU A 109 -33.62 18.23 31.47
CA LEU A 109 -33.75 17.85 30.08
C LEU A 109 -33.18 18.93 29.16
N ALA A 110 -33.52 20.18 29.39
CA ALA A 110 -32.97 21.34 28.68
C ALA A 110 -31.42 21.38 28.77
N LYS A 111 -30.88 21.21 29.97
CA LYS A 111 -29.44 21.11 30.16
C LYS A 111 -28.81 19.99 29.36
N GLN A 112 -29.45 18.81 29.33
CA GLN A 112 -28.97 17.64 28.55
C GLN A 112 -28.96 17.92 27.06
N VAL A 113 -30.02 18.55 26.53
CA VAL A 113 -30.12 18.92 25.11
C VAL A 113 -29.05 19.94 24.73
N ILE A 114 -28.84 20.96 25.56
CA ILE A 114 -27.79 21.98 25.34
C ILE A 114 -26.42 21.32 25.29
N ILE A 115 -26.10 20.43 26.25
CA ILE A 115 -24.81 19.73 26.29
C ILE A 115 -24.65 18.85 25.03
N GLN A 116 -25.73 18.19 24.58
CA GLN A 116 -25.70 17.36 23.38
C GLN A 116 -25.45 18.22 22.14
N LYS A 117 -26.19 19.32 21.96
CA LYS A 117 -26.05 20.22 20.81
C LYS A 117 -24.65 20.87 20.77
N LEU A 118 -24.17 21.31 21.95
CA LEU A 118 -22.81 21.84 22.08
C LEU A 118 -21.75 20.80 21.64
N ARG A 119 -21.92 19.55 22.07
CA ARG A 119 -21.03 18.45 21.64
C ARG A 119 -21.11 18.16 20.14
N GLU A 120 -22.32 18.18 19.58
CA GLU A 120 -22.51 18.03 18.13
C GLU A 120 -21.78 19.13 17.36
N ALA A 121 -21.89 20.39 17.79
CA ALA A 121 -21.20 21.51 17.19
C ALA A 121 -19.66 21.42 17.34
N GLU A 122 -19.13 20.98 18.49
CA GLU A 122 -17.71 20.72 18.70
C GLU A 122 -17.19 19.62 17.77
N ILE A 123 -17.97 18.54 17.57
CA ILE A 123 -17.65 17.46 16.65
C ILE A 123 -17.60 17.96 15.21
N ASP A 124 -18.58 18.79 14.81
CA ASP A 124 -18.65 19.34 13.47
C ASP A 124 -17.48 20.28 13.16
N LEU A 125 -17.14 21.14 14.10
CA LEU A 125 -16.00 22.05 14.00
C LEU A 125 -14.69 21.24 13.86
N THR A 126 -14.51 20.25 14.74
CA THR A 126 -13.31 19.39 14.72
C THR A 126 -13.24 18.59 13.42
N TYR A 127 -14.36 18.05 12.95
CA TYR A 127 -14.41 17.34 11.68
C TYR A 127 -13.99 18.23 10.51
N ASN A 128 -14.50 19.47 10.45
CA ASN A 128 -14.16 20.42 9.40
C ASN A 128 -12.67 20.81 9.46
N ASP A 129 -12.10 20.99 10.65
CA ASP A 129 -10.67 21.29 10.85
C ASP A 129 -9.74 20.17 10.30
N TYR A 130 -10.22 18.92 10.28
CA TYR A 130 -9.39 17.76 9.88
C TYR A 130 -9.75 17.16 8.54
N ILE A 131 -10.94 17.41 7.97
CA ILE A 131 -11.33 16.85 6.66
C ILE A 131 -10.40 17.35 5.55
N ASP A 132 -9.99 18.62 5.61
CA ASP A 132 -9.08 19.21 4.65
C ASP A 132 -7.64 18.66 4.76
N LYS A 133 -7.31 18.05 5.89
CA LYS A 133 -6.02 17.38 6.13
C LYS A 133 -6.00 15.92 5.67
N LYS A 134 -7.09 15.42 5.09
CA LYS A 134 -7.11 14.08 4.49
C LYS A 134 -6.09 14.00 3.37
N GLY A 135 -5.23 13.00 3.43
CA GLY A 135 -4.13 12.87 2.48
C GLY A 135 -2.86 13.64 2.86
N GLU A 136 -2.78 14.23 4.05
CA GLU A 136 -1.60 14.93 4.56
C GLU A 136 -0.94 14.18 5.72
N LEU A 137 0.24 14.63 6.10
CA LEU A 137 0.93 14.16 7.30
C LEU A 137 0.49 14.97 8.51
N ILE A 138 0.24 14.26 9.60
CA ILE A 138 -0.05 14.89 10.89
C ILE A 138 0.90 14.34 11.96
N ASN A 139 1.29 15.22 12.87
CA ASN A 139 2.05 14.85 14.07
C ASN A 139 1.09 14.73 15.24
N GLY A 140 1.26 13.68 16.03
CA GLY A 140 0.49 13.47 17.26
C GLY A 140 1.35 12.86 18.34
N MET A 141 0.74 12.61 19.49
CA MET A 141 1.35 11.95 20.63
C MET A 141 0.58 10.69 20.98
N VAL A 142 1.24 9.56 21.11
CA VAL A 142 0.60 8.32 21.49
C VAL A 142 0.05 8.43 22.92
N HIS A 143 -1.27 8.35 23.05
CA HIS A 143 -1.96 8.47 24.34
C HIS A 143 -2.13 7.13 25.03
N ARG A 144 -2.71 6.14 24.33
CA ARG A 144 -2.99 4.80 24.85
C ARG A 144 -3.12 3.79 23.72
N MET A 145 -3.11 2.52 24.08
CA MET A 145 -3.45 1.41 23.17
C MET A 145 -4.80 0.83 23.62
N GLU A 146 -5.72 0.64 22.69
CA GLU A 146 -7.05 0.07 22.92
C GLU A 146 -7.31 -1.05 21.89
N HIS A 147 -7.46 -2.28 22.33
CA HIS A 147 -7.75 -3.45 21.48
C HIS A 147 -6.76 -3.66 20.32
N GLY A 148 -5.49 -3.25 20.52
CA GLY A 148 -4.46 -3.31 19.49
C GLY A 148 -4.36 -2.07 18.60
N ASP A 149 -5.32 -1.16 18.65
CA ASP A 149 -5.26 0.12 17.96
C ASP A 149 -4.53 1.15 18.81
N LEU A 150 -3.72 2.01 18.20
CA LEU A 150 -3.06 3.12 18.88
C LEU A 150 -3.96 4.36 18.83
N VAL A 151 -4.30 4.90 19.99
CA VAL A 151 -4.99 6.18 20.11
C VAL A 151 -3.95 7.28 20.24
N VAL A 152 -4.01 8.23 19.33
CA VAL A 152 -3.06 9.33 19.18
C VAL A 152 -3.76 10.65 19.49
N ASP A 153 -3.21 11.42 20.37
CA ASP A 153 -3.67 12.78 20.66
C ASP A 153 -3.14 13.74 19.59
N LEU A 154 -4.04 14.38 18.87
CA LEU A 154 -3.76 15.37 17.83
C LEU A 154 -3.96 16.82 18.33
N GLY A 155 -4.23 16.99 19.61
CA GLY A 155 -4.51 18.25 20.28
C GLY A 155 -5.99 18.61 20.32
N LYS A 156 -6.65 18.75 19.17
CA LYS A 156 -8.10 19.06 19.09
C LYS A 156 -8.96 17.81 18.86
N ALA A 157 -8.39 16.73 18.33
CA ALA A 157 -9.08 15.48 18.01
C ALA A 157 -8.29 14.28 18.49
N GLU A 158 -8.97 13.15 18.64
CA GLU A 158 -8.32 11.84 18.78
C GLU A 158 -8.13 11.22 17.39
N GLY A 159 -6.88 10.80 17.10
CA GLY A 159 -6.55 9.96 15.97
C GLY A 159 -6.52 8.50 16.39
N ILE A 160 -6.98 7.61 15.53
CA ILE A 160 -6.81 6.17 15.70
C ILE A 160 -5.91 5.65 14.59
N LEU A 161 -4.86 4.93 14.97
CA LEU A 161 -4.03 4.14 14.09
C LEU A 161 -4.42 2.66 14.28
N PRO A 162 -5.30 2.12 13.41
CA PRO A 162 -5.77 0.74 13.52
C PRO A 162 -4.62 -0.25 13.36
N ARG A 163 -4.71 -1.43 13.99
CA ARG A 163 -3.67 -2.48 13.91
C ARG A 163 -3.25 -2.78 12.48
N ARG A 164 -4.17 -2.89 11.55
CA ARG A 164 -3.90 -3.13 10.11
C ARG A 164 -3.12 -2.02 9.40
N GLU A 165 -3.12 -0.82 9.96
CA GLU A 165 -2.41 0.36 9.44
C GLU A 165 -1.12 0.65 10.23
N GLN A 166 -0.78 -0.21 11.20
CA GLN A 166 0.49 -0.20 11.91
C GLN A 166 1.51 -1.04 11.15
N VAL A 167 2.76 -0.65 11.25
CA VAL A 167 3.90 -1.39 10.70
C VAL A 167 4.42 -2.31 11.80
N PHE A 168 4.52 -3.60 11.56
CA PHE A 168 4.81 -4.61 12.58
C PHE A 168 6.11 -4.36 13.38
N ARG A 169 7.14 -3.84 12.73
CA ARG A 169 8.43 -3.51 13.37
C ARG A 169 8.43 -2.16 14.10
N GLU A 170 7.38 -1.36 13.96
CA GLU A 170 7.27 -0.07 14.65
C GLU A 170 6.57 -0.25 15.99
N SER A 171 7.29 -0.10 17.08
CA SER A 171 6.72 0.00 18.42
C SER A 171 6.67 1.44 18.88
N PHE A 172 5.53 1.86 19.43
CA PHE A 172 5.34 3.20 19.96
C PHE A 172 4.96 3.13 21.44
N ASN A 173 5.69 3.86 22.27
CA ASN A 173 5.41 3.97 23.69
C ASN A 173 4.43 5.11 23.96
N ARG A 174 3.72 5.02 25.09
CA ARG A 174 2.87 6.11 25.56
C ARG A 174 3.69 7.39 25.76
N GLY A 175 3.18 8.52 25.23
CA GLY A 175 3.86 9.82 25.25
C GLY A 175 4.87 10.02 24.13
N GLU A 176 5.08 9.03 23.26
CA GLU A 176 5.97 9.14 22.12
C GLU A 176 5.31 9.91 20.97
N ARG A 177 6.09 10.71 20.26
CA ARG A 177 5.61 11.43 19.08
C ARG A 177 5.53 10.50 17.90
N ILE A 178 4.42 10.54 17.20
CA ILE A 178 4.18 9.79 15.97
C ILE A 178 3.81 10.74 14.84
N ARG A 179 4.36 10.49 13.67
CA ARG A 179 3.94 11.12 12.41
C ARG A 179 3.17 10.08 11.59
N ALA A 180 1.97 10.41 11.16
CA ALA A 180 1.13 9.50 10.43
C ALA A 180 0.41 10.19 9.27
N TYR A 181 0.00 9.40 8.30
CA TYR A 181 -0.80 9.85 7.16
C TYR A 181 -2.29 9.81 7.53
N VAL A 182 -3.03 10.87 7.25
CA VAL A 182 -4.47 10.93 7.48
C VAL A 182 -5.17 10.17 6.36
N LEU A 183 -5.67 8.98 6.69
CA LEU A 183 -6.35 8.10 5.74
C LEU A 183 -7.79 8.55 5.51
N ASP A 184 -8.50 8.86 6.60
CA ASP A 184 -9.91 9.25 6.56
C ASP A 184 -10.29 10.03 7.83
N VAL A 185 -11.38 10.79 7.75
CA VAL A 185 -11.96 11.49 8.91
C VAL A 185 -13.43 11.15 9.00
N ARG A 186 -13.89 10.70 10.17
CA ARG A 186 -15.26 10.24 10.39
C ARG A 186 -15.90 10.94 11.58
N LYS A 187 -17.19 11.25 11.43
CA LYS A 187 -18.01 11.71 12.55
C LYS A 187 -18.57 10.50 13.30
N THR A 188 -18.39 10.47 14.59
CA THR A 188 -19.07 9.54 15.49
C THR A 188 -19.96 10.32 16.45
N PRO A 189 -20.96 9.70 17.08
CA PRO A 189 -21.83 10.42 18.03
C PRO A 189 -21.11 11.00 19.25
N LYS A 190 -19.88 10.56 19.50
CA LYS A 190 -19.09 10.96 20.67
C LYS A 190 -18.00 11.97 20.34
N HIS A 191 -17.35 11.85 19.17
CA HIS A 191 -16.21 12.69 18.77
C HIS A 191 -15.94 12.58 17.26
N ALA A 192 -15.22 13.54 16.70
CA ALA A 192 -14.61 13.40 15.38
C ALA A 192 -13.40 12.47 15.48
N LEU A 193 -13.35 11.47 14.61
CA LEU A 193 -12.34 10.43 14.60
C LEU A 193 -11.47 10.57 13.37
N VAL A 194 -10.17 10.76 13.57
CA VAL A 194 -9.17 10.82 12.48
C VAL A 194 -8.52 9.44 12.34
N ILE A 195 -8.73 8.79 11.20
CA ILE A 195 -8.11 7.49 10.91
C ILE A 195 -6.72 7.74 10.35
N LEU A 196 -5.73 7.18 11.01
CA LEU A 196 -4.31 7.32 10.68
C LEU A 196 -3.78 6.05 10.03
N SER A 197 -2.74 6.19 9.22
CA SER A 197 -2.02 5.07 8.61
C SER A 197 -0.51 5.31 8.63
N ARG A 198 0.24 4.23 8.92
CA ARG A 198 1.69 4.14 8.76
C ARG A 198 2.08 3.21 7.60
N THR A 199 1.13 2.42 7.08
CA THR A 199 1.35 1.48 5.97
C THR A 199 1.08 2.07 4.60
N HIS A 200 0.26 3.11 4.51
CA HIS A 200 -0.19 3.70 3.26
C HIS A 200 0.96 4.33 2.45
N VAL A 201 0.94 4.15 1.12
CA VAL A 201 1.96 4.73 0.21
C VAL A 201 2.00 6.25 0.21
N GLY A 202 0.89 6.90 0.55
CA GLY A 202 0.80 8.35 0.71
C GLY A 202 1.74 8.91 1.78
N LEU A 203 2.03 8.12 2.84
CA LEU A 203 3.03 8.49 3.84
C LEU A 203 4.39 8.75 3.20
N ILE A 204 4.84 7.85 2.33
CA ILE A 204 6.13 7.96 1.63
C ILE A 204 6.14 9.21 0.73
N LYS A 205 5.08 9.40 -0.07
CA LYS A 205 5.00 10.56 -0.97
C LYS A 205 5.13 11.87 -0.20
N ARG A 206 4.36 12.02 0.88
CA ARG A 206 4.37 13.23 1.70
C ARG A 206 5.69 13.45 2.44
N LEU A 207 6.37 12.36 2.87
CA LEU A 207 7.71 12.48 3.45
C LEU A 207 8.73 12.99 2.43
N PHE A 208 8.68 12.50 1.18
CA PHE A 208 9.54 13.00 0.12
C PHE A 208 9.23 14.45 -0.25
N GLU A 209 7.95 14.84 -0.35
CA GLU A 209 7.54 16.22 -0.58
C GLU A 209 8.06 17.19 0.49
N MET A 210 8.19 16.71 1.73
CA MET A 210 8.70 17.50 2.87
C MET A 210 10.22 17.63 2.89
N GLU A 211 10.95 16.55 2.54
CA GLU A 211 12.42 16.48 2.63
C GLU A 211 13.11 16.96 1.34
N VAL A 212 12.41 16.94 0.20
CA VAL A 212 12.96 17.23 -1.12
C VAL A 212 12.29 18.48 -1.70
N PRO A 213 12.94 19.66 -1.61
CA PRO A 213 12.37 20.90 -2.14
C PRO A 213 12.03 20.82 -3.62
N GLU A 214 12.84 20.13 -4.42
CA GLU A 214 12.66 19.95 -5.86
C GLU A 214 11.35 19.21 -6.20
N ILE A 215 10.84 18.37 -5.28
CA ILE A 215 9.51 17.74 -5.41
C ILE A 215 8.42 18.74 -5.03
N SER A 216 8.58 19.48 -3.93
CA SER A 216 7.58 20.45 -3.47
C SER A 216 7.42 21.62 -4.45
N GLU A 217 8.46 21.97 -5.18
CA GLU A 217 8.47 23.00 -6.24
C GLU A 217 8.00 22.45 -7.60
N GLY A 218 7.76 21.14 -7.71
CA GLY A 218 7.29 20.50 -8.95
C GLY A 218 8.36 20.30 -10.02
N MET A 219 9.64 20.49 -9.71
CA MET A 219 10.76 20.22 -10.62
C MET A 219 11.02 18.72 -10.78
N VAL A 220 10.78 17.95 -9.73
CA VAL A 220 10.84 16.49 -9.71
C VAL A 220 9.46 15.93 -9.38
N GLU A 221 8.99 15.00 -10.20
CA GLU A 221 7.69 14.35 -10.05
C GLU A 221 7.84 12.92 -9.57
N ILE A 222 6.99 12.50 -8.61
CA ILE A 222 6.88 11.11 -8.16
C ILE A 222 5.89 10.38 -9.07
N MET A 223 6.40 9.52 -9.97
CA MET A 223 5.60 8.76 -10.93
C MET A 223 4.94 7.52 -10.34
N GLY A 224 5.58 6.88 -9.37
CA GLY A 224 5.06 5.69 -8.72
C GLY A 224 5.71 5.41 -7.38
N VAL A 225 4.94 4.81 -6.49
CA VAL A 225 5.44 4.29 -5.21
C VAL A 225 4.86 2.91 -4.99
N VAL A 226 5.72 1.95 -4.71
CA VAL A 226 5.34 0.59 -4.32
C VAL A 226 6.02 0.27 -3.01
N ARG A 227 5.24 -0.13 -2.03
CA ARG A 227 5.68 -0.34 -0.67
C ARG A 227 5.29 -1.73 -0.17
N GLU A 228 6.21 -2.39 0.48
CA GLU A 228 5.96 -3.50 1.38
C GLU A 228 6.33 -3.02 2.79
N PRO A 229 5.33 -2.70 3.64
CA PRO A 229 5.58 -2.28 5.01
C PRO A 229 6.44 -3.31 5.74
N ASN A 230 7.35 -2.88 6.61
CA ASN A 230 8.37 -3.70 7.27
C ASN A 230 9.55 -4.17 6.39
N GLY A 231 9.51 -3.94 5.11
CA GLY A 231 10.52 -4.44 4.18
C GLY A 231 11.21 -3.34 3.41
N ARG A 232 10.69 -3.09 2.24
CA ARG A 232 11.32 -2.22 1.25
C ARG A 232 10.29 -1.43 0.46
N THR A 233 10.65 -0.21 0.13
CA THR A 233 9.86 0.66 -0.75
C THR A 233 10.65 0.99 -2.00
N LYS A 234 10.01 0.97 -3.16
CA LYS A 234 10.55 1.54 -4.40
C LYS A 234 9.72 2.75 -4.80
N ILE A 235 10.42 3.84 -5.08
CA ILE A 235 9.84 5.08 -5.56
C ILE A 235 10.44 5.43 -6.92
N SER A 236 9.61 5.73 -7.90
CA SER A 236 10.07 6.20 -9.20
C SER A 236 9.86 7.69 -9.34
N VAL A 237 10.89 8.37 -9.81
CA VAL A 237 10.93 9.83 -9.96
C VAL A 237 11.32 10.21 -11.36
N ARG A 238 10.81 11.36 -11.82
CA ARG A 238 11.10 11.95 -13.14
C ARG A 238 11.33 13.44 -13.00
N THR A 239 12.16 13.98 -13.85
CA THR A 239 12.24 15.42 -14.08
C THR A 239 12.08 15.73 -15.56
N ASN A 240 11.51 16.87 -15.85
CA ASN A 240 11.42 17.41 -17.21
C ASN A 240 12.60 18.36 -17.52
N ASP A 241 13.37 18.73 -16.50
CA ASP A 241 14.56 19.59 -16.64
C ASP A 241 15.83 18.72 -16.77
N ARG A 242 16.55 18.91 -17.86
CA ARG A 242 17.79 18.17 -18.17
C ARG A 242 18.97 18.52 -17.26
N GLU A 243 18.90 19.65 -16.55
CA GLU A 243 19.95 20.09 -15.63
C GLU A 243 19.78 19.47 -14.22
N ILE A 244 18.62 18.87 -13.95
CA ILE A 244 18.30 18.29 -12.63
C ILE A 244 18.42 16.77 -12.69
N ASP A 245 19.22 16.21 -11.79
CA ASP A 245 19.24 14.78 -11.51
C ASP A 245 18.12 14.45 -10.51
N ALA A 246 17.01 13.85 -10.99
CA ALA A 246 15.85 13.52 -10.17
C ALA A 246 16.18 12.53 -9.02
N VAL A 247 17.04 11.55 -9.30
CA VAL A 247 17.47 10.55 -8.31
C VAL A 247 18.39 11.21 -7.30
N GLY A 248 19.38 11.96 -7.77
CA GLY A 248 20.34 12.67 -6.93
C GLY A 248 19.67 13.70 -6.01
N ALA A 249 18.66 14.43 -6.48
CA ALA A 249 17.88 15.38 -5.69
C ALA A 249 17.16 14.67 -4.51
N CYS A 250 16.54 13.51 -4.78
CA CYS A 250 15.86 12.72 -3.76
C CYS A 250 16.82 12.04 -2.77
N VAL A 251 17.97 11.57 -3.23
CA VAL A 251 19.01 10.96 -2.38
C VAL A 251 19.64 12.04 -1.48
N GLY A 252 19.92 13.20 -2.06
CA GLY A 252 20.59 14.30 -1.39
C GLY A 252 22.10 14.07 -1.16
N MET A 253 22.78 15.07 -0.64
CA MET A 253 24.23 14.98 -0.40
C MET A 253 24.55 13.81 0.54
N ARG A 254 25.38 12.87 0.08
CA ARG A 254 25.77 11.66 0.83
C ARG A 254 24.59 10.83 1.36
N GLY A 255 23.43 10.92 0.71
CA GLY A 255 22.23 10.19 1.12
C GLY A 255 21.48 10.78 2.32
N MET A 256 21.79 11.99 2.78
CA MET A 256 21.19 12.54 4.00
C MET A 256 19.68 12.67 3.94
N ARG A 257 19.09 13.09 2.78
CA ARG A 257 17.65 13.25 2.63
C ARG A 257 16.92 11.89 2.73
N VAL A 258 17.36 10.91 1.95
CA VAL A 258 16.76 9.58 2.01
C VAL A 258 16.96 8.93 3.38
N GLN A 259 18.12 9.15 4.03
CA GLN A 259 18.38 8.62 5.37
C GLN A 259 17.47 9.23 6.44
N SER A 260 17.13 10.52 6.34
CA SER A 260 16.13 11.17 7.21
C SER A 260 14.76 10.46 7.11
N ILE A 261 14.33 10.17 5.87
CA ILE A 261 13.07 9.46 5.63
C ILE A 261 13.14 8.01 6.16
N VAL A 262 14.26 7.32 5.92
CA VAL A 262 14.48 5.96 6.44
C VAL A 262 14.44 5.93 7.98
N GLN A 263 15.00 6.92 8.65
CA GLN A 263 14.94 7.05 10.11
C GLN A 263 13.50 7.30 10.60
N GLU A 264 12.73 8.16 9.92
CA GLU A 264 11.32 8.37 10.24
C GLU A 264 10.49 7.07 10.10
N LEU A 265 10.84 6.21 9.15
CA LEU A 265 10.21 4.91 8.89
C LEU A 265 10.86 3.76 9.67
N ARG A 266 11.67 4.08 10.67
CA ARG A 266 12.34 3.12 11.55
C ARG A 266 13.13 2.02 10.83
N GLY A 267 13.85 2.40 9.78
CA GLY A 267 14.78 1.53 9.07
C GLY A 267 14.21 0.87 7.80
N GLU A 268 13.00 1.21 7.37
CA GLU A 268 12.46 0.74 6.08
C GLU A 268 13.35 1.19 4.93
N LYS A 269 13.86 0.23 4.13
CA LYS A 269 14.76 0.53 3.02
C LYS A 269 14.02 1.15 1.84
N ILE A 270 14.58 2.21 1.26
CA ILE A 270 13.97 2.92 0.14
C ILE A 270 14.90 2.88 -1.06
N ASP A 271 14.40 2.40 -2.19
CA ASP A 271 15.08 2.45 -3.49
C ASP A 271 14.46 3.56 -4.35
N ILE A 272 15.28 4.49 -4.77
CA ILE A 272 14.88 5.58 -5.66
C ILE A 272 15.27 5.16 -7.08
N VAL A 273 14.28 5.16 -7.99
CA VAL A 273 14.39 4.65 -9.35
C VAL A 273 14.05 5.77 -10.32
N GLU A 274 14.87 5.96 -11.33
CA GLU A 274 14.56 6.87 -12.43
C GLU A 274 13.43 6.27 -13.29
N PHE A 275 12.38 7.06 -13.48
CA PHE A 275 11.25 6.67 -14.35
C PHE A 275 11.66 6.75 -15.83
N SER A 276 11.21 5.78 -16.62
CA SER A 276 11.32 5.80 -18.08
C SER A 276 9.99 5.39 -18.70
N GLU A 277 9.64 6.01 -19.82
CA GLU A 277 8.47 5.61 -20.62
C GLU A 277 8.72 4.28 -21.36
N ASP A 278 9.98 3.97 -21.63
CA ASP A 278 10.38 2.69 -22.20
C ASP A 278 10.38 1.59 -21.10
N PRO A 279 9.51 0.56 -21.23
CA PRO A 279 9.39 -0.50 -20.21
C PRO A 279 10.70 -1.27 -20.00
N GLU A 280 11.54 -1.42 -21.04
CA GLU A 280 12.81 -2.12 -20.94
C GLU A 280 13.80 -1.33 -20.06
N THR A 281 13.94 -0.05 -20.31
CA THR A 281 14.79 0.84 -19.50
C THR A 281 14.27 0.96 -18.08
N TYR A 282 12.94 1.10 -17.92
CA TYR A 282 12.33 1.26 -16.61
C TYR A 282 12.52 0.04 -15.71
N ILE A 283 12.35 -1.18 -16.25
CA ILE A 283 12.59 -2.39 -15.44
C ILE A 283 14.07 -2.58 -15.10
N LYS A 284 15.00 -2.21 -15.99
CA LYS A 284 16.44 -2.23 -15.70
C LYS A 284 16.77 -1.31 -14.53
N ASN A 285 16.23 -0.08 -14.54
CA ASN A 285 16.38 0.87 -13.44
C ASN A 285 15.75 0.33 -12.14
N ALA A 286 14.55 -0.27 -12.24
CA ALA A 286 13.81 -0.79 -11.10
C ALA A 286 14.48 -2.00 -10.42
N LEU A 287 15.24 -2.80 -11.15
CA LEU A 287 15.99 -3.94 -10.61
C LEU A 287 17.37 -3.59 -10.06
N SER A 288 17.82 -2.34 -10.28
CA SER A 288 19.09 -1.88 -9.69
C SER A 288 19.17 -2.24 -8.19
N PRO A 289 20.37 -2.68 -7.69
CA PRO A 289 21.69 -2.68 -8.33
C PRO A 289 22.02 -3.92 -9.19
N ALA A 290 21.06 -4.84 -9.42
CA ALA A 290 21.30 -6.01 -10.27
C ALA A 290 21.49 -5.59 -11.73
N LYS A 291 22.50 -6.19 -12.39
CA LYS A 291 22.78 -5.92 -13.80
C LYS A 291 21.95 -6.87 -14.67
N VAL A 292 21.08 -6.29 -15.47
CA VAL A 292 20.22 -7.01 -16.43
C VAL A 292 20.95 -7.14 -17.75
N SER A 293 21.11 -8.37 -18.26
CA SER A 293 21.76 -8.64 -19.53
C SER A 293 20.80 -8.38 -20.71
N ARG A 294 19.56 -8.84 -20.64
CA ARG A 294 18.56 -8.70 -21.71
C ARG A 294 17.16 -8.69 -21.14
N VAL A 295 16.26 -7.98 -21.81
CA VAL A 295 14.81 -7.97 -21.51
C VAL A 295 14.07 -8.40 -22.78
N VAL A 296 13.17 -9.36 -22.65
CA VAL A 296 12.28 -9.80 -23.72
C VAL A 296 10.86 -9.38 -23.35
N LEU A 297 10.27 -8.53 -24.17
CA LEU A 297 8.93 -7.99 -23.92
C LEU A 297 7.88 -8.81 -24.68
N ASN A 298 6.79 -9.14 -24.00
CA ASN A 298 5.54 -9.64 -24.61
C ASN A 298 4.43 -8.61 -24.33
N PRO A 299 4.20 -7.65 -25.23
CA PRO A 299 3.24 -6.57 -25.03
C PRO A 299 1.80 -7.06 -24.91
N ASP A 300 1.43 -8.14 -25.59
CA ASP A 300 0.06 -8.69 -25.64
C ASP A 300 -0.40 -9.16 -24.25
N GLU A 301 0.49 -9.78 -23.50
CA GLU A 301 0.23 -10.29 -22.15
C GLU A 301 0.72 -9.36 -21.04
N LYS A 302 1.35 -8.23 -21.39
CA LYS A 302 2.07 -7.35 -20.46
C LYS A 302 3.05 -8.13 -19.57
N GLN A 303 3.79 -9.03 -20.19
CA GLN A 303 4.79 -9.86 -19.55
C GLN A 303 6.17 -9.54 -20.10
N MET A 304 7.18 -9.58 -19.23
CA MET A 304 8.57 -9.45 -19.62
C MET A 304 9.40 -10.56 -18.99
N THR A 305 10.30 -11.13 -19.77
CA THR A 305 11.29 -12.07 -19.30
C THR A 305 12.64 -11.37 -19.24
N ILE A 306 13.25 -11.39 -18.07
CA ILE A 306 14.50 -10.70 -17.79
C ILE A 306 15.59 -11.73 -17.64
N ILE A 307 16.64 -11.58 -18.45
CA ILE A 307 17.80 -12.44 -18.43
C ILE A 307 18.91 -11.76 -17.63
N VAL A 308 19.35 -12.42 -16.58
CA VAL A 308 20.42 -11.95 -15.72
C VAL A 308 21.54 -13.00 -15.64
N ALA A 309 22.76 -12.55 -15.43
CA ALA A 309 23.88 -13.47 -15.19
C ALA A 309 23.66 -14.24 -13.87
N GLU A 310 24.19 -15.46 -13.75
CA GLU A 310 23.97 -16.33 -12.59
C GLU A 310 24.41 -15.66 -11.26
N ASP A 311 25.51 -14.91 -11.28
CA ASP A 311 26.02 -14.15 -10.15
C ASP A 311 25.10 -12.97 -9.73
N GLN A 312 24.24 -12.49 -10.64
CA GLN A 312 23.30 -11.39 -10.39
C GLN A 312 21.87 -11.87 -10.05
N MET A 313 21.59 -13.18 -10.19
CA MET A 313 20.27 -13.74 -10.03
C MET A 313 19.71 -13.50 -8.63
N SER A 314 20.48 -13.83 -7.60
CA SER A 314 20.08 -13.61 -6.21
C SER A 314 19.81 -12.14 -5.89
N LEU A 315 20.57 -11.22 -6.51
CA LEU A 315 20.40 -9.77 -6.33
C LEU A 315 19.14 -9.26 -7.06
N ALA A 316 18.88 -9.76 -8.28
CA ALA A 316 17.71 -9.40 -9.08
C ALA A 316 16.41 -9.88 -8.43
N ILE A 317 16.38 -11.10 -7.93
CA ILE A 317 15.24 -11.69 -7.22
C ILE A 317 15.08 -11.01 -5.85
N GLY A 318 16.16 -10.86 -5.10
CA GLY A 318 16.20 -10.35 -3.73
C GLY A 318 15.68 -11.35 -2.69
N LYS A 319 15.80 -11.04 -1.40
CA LYS A 319 15.29 -11.86 -0.30
C LYS A 319 13.78 -12.15 -0.52
N LYS A 320 13.36 -13.42 -0.47
CA LYS A 320 11.96 -13.87 -0.66
C LYS A 320 11.29 -13.29 -1.93
N GLY A 321 12.05 -13.00 -2.98
CA GLY A 321 11.52 -12.42 -4.23
C GLY A 321 11.08 -10.96 -4.14
N GLN A 322 11.46 -10.25 -3.09
CA GLN A 322 10.98 -8.88 -2.80
C GLN A 322 11.41 -7.88 -3.87
N ASN A 323 12.65 -7.95 -4.37
CA ASN A 323 13.13 -6.97 -5.34
C ASN A 323 12.37 -7.08 -6.68
N VAL A 324 12.22 -8.30 -7.21
CA VAL A 324 11.48 -8.53 -8.46
C VAL A 324 9.99 -8.21 -8.30
N ARG A 325 9.38 -8.58 -7.17
CA ARG A 325 7.96 -8.31 -6.90
C ARG A 325 7.65 -6.81 -6.82
N LEU A 326 8.50 -6.04 -6.14
CA LEU A 326 8.37 -4.58 -6.08
C LEU A 326 8.62 -3.94 -7.45
N ALA A 327 9.63 -4.40 -8.20
CA ALA A 327 9.90 -3.91 -9.55
C ALA A 327 8.75 -4.19 -10.51
N ALA A 328 8.19 -5.42 -10.49
CA ALA A 328 7.03 -5.80 -11.29
C ALA A 328 5.79 -4.92 -11.00
N LYS A 329 5.51 -4.69 -9.72
CA LYS A 329 4.42 -3.79 -9.30
C LYS A 329 4.66 -2.34 -9.73
N LEU A 330 5.92 -1.86 -9.67
CA LEU A 330 6.28 -0.49 -10.03
C LEU A 330 6.11 -0.25 -11.54
N VAL A 331 6.61 -1.17 -12.36
CA VAL A 331 6.53 -1.11 -13.83
C VAL A 331 5.13 -1.52 -14.33
N ARG A 332 4.33 -2.22 -13.52
CA ARG A 332 2.99 -2.74 -13.83
C ARG A 332 2.99 -3.80 -14.95
N TRP A 333 4.05 -4.61 -14.99
CA TRP A 333 4.18 -5.75 -15.88
C TRP A 333 4.42 -7.02 -15.07
N LYS A 334 4.04 -8.17 -15.63
CA LYS A 334 4.46 -9.46 -15.09
C LYS A 334 5.93 -9.66 -15.42
N VAL A 335 6.74 -9.98 -14.42
CA VAL A 335 8.19 -10.10 -14.56
C VAL A 335 8.60 -11.52 -14.23
N ASP A 336 9.32 -12.15 -15.15
CA ASP A 336 9.94 -13.45 -14.97
C ASP A 336 11.45 -13.30 -15.11
N ILE A 337 12.22 -13.81 -14.15
CA ILE A 337 13.69 -13.71 -14.15
C ILE A 337 14.27 -15.10 -14.49
N LYS A 338 15.12 -15.14 -15.50
CA LYS A 338 15.77 -16.37 -15.97
C LYS A 338 17.28 -16.21 -16.08
N GLY A 339 17.97 -17.32 -15.84
CA GLY A 339 19.41 -17.42 -16.10
C GLY A 339 19.72 -17.49 -17.59
N PRO A 340 21.00 -17.33 -17.98
CA PRO A 340 21.40 -17.44 -19.37
C PRO A 340 21.14 -18.82 -19.97
N SER A 341 21.21 -19.87 -19.16
CA SER A 341 20.95 -21.27 -19.53
C SER A 341 19.47 -21.54 -19.84
N GLU A 342 18.55 -20.96 -19.06
CA GLU A 342 17.09 -21.09 -19.24
C GLU A 342 16.56 -20.24 -20.40
N SER A 343 17.30 -19.21 -20.80
CA SER A 343 16.95 -18.35 -21.95
C SER A 343 17.06 -19.08 -23.29
N LEU A 344 17.81 -20.16 -23.35
CA LEU A 344 17.95 -21.01 -24.53
C LEU A 344 16.64 -21.77 -24.86
N GLU A 345 15.77 -22.03 -23.90
CA GLU A 345 14.49 -22.72 -24.11
C GLU A 345 13.37 -21.81 -24.63
N LEU A 346 13.43 -20.49 -24.38
CA LEU A 346 12.44 -19.53 -24.88
C LEU A 346 12.55 -19.23 -26.39
N GLY A 347 13.64 -19.66 -27.03
CA GLY A 347 13.87 -19.60 -28.48
C GLY A 347 13.18 -20.68 -29.29
N GLY A 348 12.20 -21.39 -28.73
CA GLY A 348 11.59 -22.62 -29.27
C GLY A 348 10.88 -22.58 -30.62
N GLN A 349 11.25 -21.71 -31.57
CA GLN A 349 10.87 -21.82 -32.99
C GLN A 349 11.97 -21.42 -33.99
N ASN A 350 13.17 -21.06 -33.54
CA ASN A 350 14.27 -20.82 -34.46
C ASN A 350 15.62 -21.22 -33.82
N PRO A 351 16.15 -22.40 -34.13
CA PRO A 351 17.47 -22.85 -33.62
C PRO A 351 18.61 -21.91 -34.00
N PHE A 352 18.38 -20.98 -34.93
CA PHE A 352 19.37 -20.02 -35.44
C PHE A 352 19.45 -18.69 -34.65
N LEU A 353 18.46 -18.34 -33.80
CA LEU A 353 18.49 -17.10 -33.02
C LEU A 353 19.23 -17.22 -31.65
N SER A 354 19.51 -18.46 -31.20
CA SER A 354 20.26 -18.72 -29.97
C SER A 354 21.80 -18.62 -30.12
N VAL A 355 22.28 -18.36 -31.32
CA VAL A 355 23.73 -18.33 -31.60
C VAL A 355 24.39 -16.95 -31.42
N GLN A 356 23.62 -15.91 -31.01
CA GLN A 356 24.16 -14.54 -30.94
C GLN A 356 25.09 -14.23 -29.75
N ASN A 357 25.34 -15.17 -28.84
CA ASN A 357 26.20 -14.90 -27.65
C ASN A 357 27.33 -15.89 -27.42
N THR A 358 27.70 -16.71 -28.41
CA THR A 358 28.98 -17.40 -28.34
C THR A 358 30.00 -16.65 -29.19
N SER A 359 30.92 -15.98 -28.50
CA SER A 359 32.20 -15.44 -29.00
C SER A 359 32.20 -15.07 -30.50
N THR A 360 32.48 -13.83 -30.79
CA THR A 360 32.82 -13.31 -32.11
C THR A 360 33.89 -14.17 -32.80
N VAL A 361 33.48 -15.36 -33.30
CA VAL A 361 34.22 -16.05 -34.32
C VAL A 361 33.98 -15.26 -35.59
N ASP A 362 34.99 -14.52 -35.99
CA ASP A 362 34.89 -13.59 -37.09
C ASP A 362 34.77 -14.43 -38.40
N PHE A 363 33.53 -14.52 -38.95
CA PHE A 363 33.26 -15.20 -40.18
C PHE A 363 34.26 -14.85 -41.30
N LEU A 364 34.64 -13.58 -41.36
CA LEU A 364 35.60 -13.08 -42.32
C LEU A 364 37.03 -13.58 -42.04
N GLU A 365 37.36 -13.91 -40.81
CA GLU A 365 38.65 -14.52 -40.45
C GLU A 365 38.71 -15.98 -40.79
N ASP A 366 37.63 -16.71 -40.60
CA ASP A 366 37.48 -18.12 -41.04
C ASP A 366 37.50 -18.25 -42.55
N VAL A 367 36.84 -17.34 -43.27
CA VAL A 367 36.91 -17.26 -44.75
C VAL A 367 38.33 -16.98 -45.22
N LYS A 368 39.11 -16.15 -44.54
CA LYS A 368 40.52 -15.86 -44.84
C LYS A 368 41.39 -17.12 -44.69
N ASN A 369 41.13 -17.91 -43.65
CA ASN A 369 41.94 -19.09 -43.28
C ASN A 369 41.48 -20.38 -44.00
N ALA A 370 40.30 -20.42 -44.60
CA ALA A 370 39.76 -21.57 -45.25
C ALA A 370 40.46 -21.89 -46.61
N LYS A 371 40.75 -23.18 -46.86
CA LYS A 371 41.36 -23.65 -48.11
C LYS A 371 40.49 -23.35 -49.32
N GLY A 372 41.02 -22.52 -50.24
CA GLY A 372 40.33 -22.19 -51.50
C GLY A 372 39.55 -20.87 -51.52
N LEU A 373 39.45 -20.17 -50.39
CA LEU A 373 38.78 -18.88 -50.26
C LEU A 373 39.79 -17.70 -50.25
N GLY A 374 40.34 -17.34 -49.14
CA GLY A 374 41.41 -16.33 -49.03
C GLY A 374 40.93 -14.85 -49.08
N GLU A 375 41.92 -13.94 -49.01
CA GLU A 375 41.67 -12.50 -48.77
C GLU A 375 40.82 -11.78 -49.83
N LYS A 376 40.86 -12.25 -51.09
CA LYS A 376 40.02 -11.69 -52.17
C LYS A 376 38.53 -11.97 -52.00
N VAL A 377 38.19 -13.15 -51.44
CA VAL A 377 36.78 -13.53 -51.14
C VAL A 377 36.30 -12.75 -49.92
N ARG A 378 37.15 -12.62 -48.92
CA ARG A 378 36.89 -11.78 -47.73
C ARG A 378 36.54 -10.33 -48.09
N ALA A 379 37.32 -9.73 -49.00
CA ALA A 379 37.09 -8.37 -49.43
C ALA A 379 35.74 -8.21 -50.19
N ILE A 380 35.33 -9.21 -50.99
CA ILE A 380 34.05 -9.19 -51.68
C ILE A 380 32.90 -9.34 -50.70
N LEU A 381 33.00 -10.25 -49.71
CA LEU A 381 31.99 -10.44 -48.68
C LEU A 381 31.83 -9.18 -47.81
N PHE A 382 32.93 -8.54 -47.48
CA PHE A 382 32.93 -7.29 -46.75
C PHE A 382 32.24 -6.15 -47.49
N GLN A 383 32.48 -6.03 -48.80
CA GLN A 383 31.83 -5.02 -49.69
C GLN A 383 30.32 -5.28 -49.82
N ASP A 384 29.87 -6.52 -49.74
CA ASP A 384 28.45 -6.89 -49.84
C ASP A 384 27.75 -6.99 -48.48
N ASN A 385 28.40 -6.47 -47.43
CA ASN A 385 27.93 -6.44 -46.04
C ASN A 385 27.63 -7.82 -45.44
N LEU A 386 28.31 -8.87 -45.88
CA LEU A 386 28.23 -10.24 -45.37
C LEU A 386 29.35 -10.48 -44.35
N VAL A 387 29.16 -9.96 -43.14
CA VAL A 387 30.23 -9.89 -42.11
C VAL A 387 30.09 -11.01 -41.08
N THR A 388 28.88 -11.58 -40.94
CA THR A 388 28.56 -12.59 -39.92
C THR A 388 28.10 -13.91 -40.52
N TYR A 389 28.24 -15.00 -39.74
CA TYR A 389 27.70 -16.32 -40.12
C TYR A 389 26.18 -16.30 -40.32
N GLU A 390 25.45 -15.43 -39.59
CA GLU A 390 23.99 -15.31 -39.76
C GLU A 390 23.59 -14.75 -41.13
N GLU A 391 24.29 -13.75 -41.59
CA GLU A 391 24.04 -13.17 -42.92
C GLU A 391 24.41 -14.15 -44.01
N ALA A 392 25.48 -14.92 -43.80
CA ALA A 392 25.91 -15.95 -44.69
C ALA A 392 24.89 -17.11 -44.77
N ILE A 393 24.31 -17.53 -43.65
CA ILE A 393 23.24 -18.53 -43.57
C ILE A 393 21.98 -18.06 -44.30
N LYS A 394 21.54 -16.81 -44.03
CA LYS A 394 20.36 -16.22 -44.68
C LYS A 394 20.50 -16.14 -46.21
N ARG A 395 21.70 -15.85 -46.69
CA ARG A 395 21.98 -15.74 -48.12
C ARG A 395 21.97 -17.10 -48.82
N GLY A 396 22.47 -18.12 -48.16
CA GLY A 396 22.52 -19.52 -48.66
C GLY A 396 23.44 -19.74 -49.85
N ALA A 397 23.68 -21.02 -50.21
CA ALA A 397 24.62 -21.42 -51.26
C ALA A 397 24.35 -20.78 -52.63
N LYS A 398 23.10 -20.56 -53.01
CA LYS A 398 22.71 -19.92 -54.27
C LYS A 398 23.04 -18.43 -54.28
N GLY A 399 22.87 -17.73 -53.16
CA GLY A 399 23.16 -16.30 -53.05
C GLY A 399 24.65 -15.99 -53.12
N PHE A 400 25.55 -16.91 -52.77
CA PHE A 400 27.00 -16.73 -52.93
C PHE A 400 27.45 -16.78 -54.41
N THR A 401 26.73 -17.48 -55.27
CA THR A 401 27.04 -17.54 -56.71
C THR A 401 26.66 -16.26 -57.46
N GLU A 402 25.81 -15.41 -56.86
CA GLU A 402 25.38 -14.12 -57.44
C GLU A 402 26.38 -12.98 -57.16
N LEU A 403 27.36 -13.23 -56.27
CA LEU A 403 28.34 -12.20 -55.92
C LEU A 403 29.39 -12.03 -56.99
N PRO A 404 29.64 -10.77 -57.46
CA PRO A 404 30.59 -10.51 -58.51
C PRO A 404 32.02 -10.88 -58.07
N GLY A 405 32.62 -11.90 -58.71
CA GLY A 405 33.99 -12.39 -58.43
C GLY A 405 34.05 -13.68 -57.58
N ILE A 406 32.91 -14.25 -57.20
CA ILE A 406 32.80 -15.54 -56.58
C ILE A 406 32.30 -16.58 -57.60
N GLY A 407 33.19 -17.46 -58.05
CA GLY A 407 32.82 -18.52 -58.95
C GLY A 407 32.20 -19.72 -58.21
N PRO A 408 31.55 -20.71 -58.93
CA PRO A 408 30.77 -21.79 -58.34
C PRO A 408 31.59 -22.61 -57.31
N LYS A 409 32.86 -22.89 -57.57
CA LYS A 409 33.73 -23.62 -56.63
C LYS A 409 34.00 -22.89 -55.31
N LYS A 410 34.03 -21.55 -55.33
CA LYS A 410 34.22 -20.75 -54.13
C LYS A 410 32.91 -20.58 -53.38
N ALA A 411 31.78 -20.49 -54.07
CA ALA A 411 30.46 -20.46 -53.45
C ALA A 411 30.17 -21.78 -52.73
N GLU A 412 30.56 -22.90 -53.29
CA GLU A 412 30.43 -24.24 -52.68
C GLU A 412 31.32 -24.38 -51.44
N ALA A 413 32.57 -23.84 -51.48
CA ALA A 413 33.47 -23.83 -50.34
C ALA A 413 32.95 -22.90 -49.21
N LEU A 414 32.31 -21.76 -49.52
CA LEU A 414 31.65 -20.91 -48.57
C LEU A 414 30.43 -21.58 -47.90
N ALA A 415 29.60 -22.26 -48.71
CA ALA A 415 28.46 -22.99 -48.20
C ALA A 415 28.89 -24.11 -47.24
N GLN A 416 29.98 -24.81 -47.58
CA GLN A 416 30.55 -25.86 -46.76
C GLN A 416 31.11 -25.36 -45.42
N LEU A 417 31.79 -24.21 -45.44
CA LEU A 417 32.28 -23.55 -44.25
C LEU A 417 31.13 -23.16 -43.29
N VAL A 418 30.04 -22.65 -43.83
CA VAL A 418 28.84 -22.30 -43.08
C VAL A 418 28.14 -23.55 -42.53
N GLU A 419 28.04 -24.64 -43.31
CA GLU A 419 27.47 -25.91 -42.84
C GLU A 419 28.32 -26.55 -41.72
N ASP A 420 29.65 -26.52 -41.84
CA ASP A 420 30.56 -27.09 -40.85
C ASP A 420 30.48 -26.28 -39.54
N HIS A 421 30.34 -24.97 -39.62
CA HIS A 421 30.11 -24.15 -38.45
C HIS A 421 28.78 -24.48 -37.76
N VAL A 422 27.68 -24.63 -38.51
CA VAL A 422 26.37 -25.03 -37.97
C VAL A 422 26.44 -26.42 -37.32
N LYS A 423 27.12 -27.39 -37.92
CA LYS A 423 27.32 -28.73 -37.35
C LYS A 423 28.14 -28.69 -36.05
N SER A 424 29.19 -27.88 -36.01
CA SER A 424 30.03 -27.74 -34.82
C SER A 424 29.24 -27.18 -33.61
N ILE A 425 28.32 -26.26 -33.87
CA ILE A 425 27.41 -25.72 -32.85
C ILE A 425 26.39 -26.79 -32.41
N GLN A 426 25.82 -27.55 -33.32
CA GLN A 426 24.89 -28.65 -32.97
C GLN A 426 25.57 -29.70 -32.09
N VAL A 427 26.80 -30.09 -32.38
CA VAL A 427 27.59 -31.02 -31.54
C VAL A 427 27.88 -30.45 -30.15
N GLN A 428 28.15 -29.15 -30.05
CA GLN A 428 28.37 -28.49 -28.76
C GLN A 428 27.09 -28.40 -27.91
N VAL A 429 25.95 -28.15 -28.54
CA VAL A 429 24.63 -28.14 -27.91
C VAL A 429 24.24 -29.54 -27.42
N GLU A 430 24.50 -30.58 -28.23
CA GLU A 430 24.19 -31.96 -27.88
C GLU A 430 25.12 -32.50 -26.76
N ALA A 431 26.39 -32.08 -26.76
CA ALA A 431 27.35 -32.37 -25.68
C ALA A 431 26.99 -31.63 -24.36
N ALA A 432 26.40 -30.43 -24.44
CA ALA A 432 25.91 -29.72 -23.30
C ALA A 432 24.65 -30.37 -22.71
N LYS A 433 23.72 -30.88 -23.55
CA LYS A 433 22.56 -31.64 -23.11
C LYS A 433 22.93 -32.93 -22.39
N LEU A 434 23.86 -33.71 -22.95
CA LEU A 434 24.36 -34.93 -22.33
C LEU A 434 25.06 -34.68 -20.97
N LYS A 435 25.66 -33.50 -20.76
CA LYS A 435 26.24 -33.12 -19.47
C LYS A 435 25.19 -32.69 -18.46
N GLN A 436 24.03 -32.21 -18.88
CA GLN A 436 22.90 -31.88 -17.99
C GLN A 436 22.16 -33.16 -17.58
N GLU A 437 21.86 -34.08 -18.51
CA GLU A 437 21.21 -35.36 -18.19
C GLU A 437 22.07 -36.22 -17.25
N SER A 438 23.40 -36.14 -17.33
CA SER A 438 24.29 -36.83 -16.38
C SER A 438 24.42 -36.19 -15.00
N LYS A 439 23.89 -34.98 -14.80
CA LYS A 439 23.82 -34.31 -13.48
C LYS A 439 22.49 -34.54 -12.77
N GLU A 440 21.41 -34.87 -13.49
CA GLU A 440 20.11 -35.17 -12.89
C GLU A 440 20.00 -36.64 -12.40
N GLU A 441 20.86 -37.54 -12.83
CA GLU A 441 20.86 -38.95 -12.38
C GLU A 441 21.76 -39.23 -11.14
N ALA A 442 22.43 -38.24 -10.57
CA ALA A 442 23.29 -38.45 -9.42
C ALA A 442 22.68 -37.82 -8.15
N THR A 443 21.67 -38.47 -7.56
CA THR A 443 21.29 -38.36 -6.16
C THR A 443 22.10 -39.39 -5.36
N PRO A 444 22.87 -39.01 -4.37
CA PRO A 444 23.48 -39.98 -3.46
C PRO A 444 22.59 -40.25 -2.28
N GLU A 445 22.25 -41.52 -2.10
CA GLU A 445 21.84 -42.11 -0.84
C GLU A 445 22.96 -42.03 0.21
N ALA A 446 22.49 -41.89 1.43
CA ALA A 446 23.17 -41.89 2.73
C ALA A 446 24.47 -42.71 2.86
N ILE A 447 25.44 -42.14 3.62
CA ILE A 447 26.24 -42.90 4.59
C ILE A 447 26.61 -41.98 5.78
N GLU A 448 26.28 -42.50 6.95
CA GLU A 448 26.65 -42.05 8.31
C GLU A 448 28.14 -42.16 8.61
N GLN A 449 28.51 -41.40 9.66
CA GLN A 449 29.59 -41.62 10.63
C GLN A 449 31.00 -41.11 10.32
N ASP A 450 31.50 -40.18 11.08
CA ASP A 450 32.37 -40.26 12.26
C ASP A 450 33.07 -38.92 12.53
N GLU A 451 32.93 -38.44 13.74
CA GLU A 451 33.80 -37.43 14.36
C GLU A 451 35.21 -38.01 14.61
N PRO A 452 36.25 -37.21 14.69
CA PRO A 452 36.67 -36.69 16.00
C PRO A 452 37.39 -35.32 16.05
N VAL A 453 36.97 -34.54 17.03
CA VAL A 453 37.75 -33.86 18.12
C VAL A 453 39.15 -33.32 17.83
N THR A 454 39.30 -32.05 18.17
CA THR A 454 40.30 -31.30 18.92
C THR A 454 41.20 -30.27 18.21
N GLN A 455 41.14 -29.14 18.86
CA GLN A 455 42.11 -28.19 19.36
C GLN A 455 42.43 -26.90 18.56
N SER A 456 41.86 -25.85 19.20
CA SER A 456 42.40 -24.50 19.49
C SER A 456 43.74 -24.06 18.88
N ILE A 457 43.76 -22.86 18.31
CA ILE A 457 44.73 -21.81 18.61
C ILE A 457 44.08 -20.43 18.31
N GLU A 458 44.18 -19.53 19.30
CA GLU A 458 43.78 -18.12 19.30
C GLU A 458 44.62 -17.30 18.29
N SER A 459 44.00 -16.35 17.64
CA SER A 459 44.62 -15.06 17.34
C SER A 459 43.51 -14.01 17.08
N GLU A 460 43.55 -12.98 17.91
CA GLU A 460 42.76 -11.75 17.84
C GLU A 460 42.91 -11.04 16.49
N SER A 461 41.82 -10.58 15.91
CA SER A 461 41.75 -9.35 15.13
C SER A 461 40.31 -8.85 15.08
N ASP A 462 40.14 -7.61 15.52
CA ASP A 462 38.90 -6.83 15.55
C ASP A 462 38.18 -6.76 14.20
N GLU A 463 36.92 -7.20 14.17
CA GLU A 463 35.90 -6.72 13.23
C GLU A 463 34.55 -6.62 13.93
N PRO A 464 33.71 -5.64 13.58
CA PRO A 464 32.53 -5.31 14.37
C PRO A 464 31.40 -6.34 14.19
N ALA A 465 30.72 -6.58 15.31
CA ALA A 465 29.59 -7.47 15.47
C ALA A 465 28.51 -7.27 14.39
N THR A 466 28.30 -8.27 13.60
CA THR A 466 27.05 -8.48 12.87
C THR A 466 26.05 -9.09 13.86
N GLU A 467 24.99 -8.35 14.17
CA GLU A 467 23.82 -8.89 14.85
C GLU A 467 23.26 -10.04 14.00
N GLU A 468 23.34 -11.24 14.53
CA GLU A 468 22.63 -12.41 14.01
C GLU A 468 21.12 -12.16 14.22
N GLU A 469 20.39 -11.91 13.13
CA GLU A 469 18.92 -11.95 13.12
C GLU A 469 18.53 -13.41 13.37
N GLU A 470 17.94 -13.71 14.54
CA GLU A 470 17.26 -14.97 14.81
C GLU A 470 16.16 -15.16 13.74
N GLU A 471 16.34 -16.14 12.87
CA GLU A 471 15.30 -16.61 11.96
C GLU A 471 14.24 -17.32 12.83
N GLU A 472 13.06 -16.69 13.04
CA GLU A 472 11.90 -17.41 13.57
C GLU A 472 11.56 -18.54 12.60
N GLU A 473 11.72 -19.78 13.01
CA GLU A 473 11.33 -20.96 12.24
C GLU A 473 9.81 -20.95 12.05
N GLU A 474 9.34 -20.57 10.84
CA GLU A 474 7.92 -20.64 10.47
C GLU A 474 7.51 -22.13 10.33
N ILE A 475 6.77 -22.66 11.32
CA ILE A 475 6.28 -24.04 11.28
C ILE A 475 5.09 -24.15 10.31
N PRO A 476 5.15 -25.02 9.29
CA PRO A 476 4.06 -25.17 8.33
C PRO A 476 2.85 -25.89 8.94
N VAL A 477 1.65 -25.54 8.48
CA VAL A 477 0.36 -26.12 8.93
C VAL A 477 0.30 -27.64 8.76
N GLN A 478 1.08 -28.19 7.83
CA GLN A 478 1.18 -29.64 7.57
C GLN A 478 1.73 -30.48 8.75
N GLU A 479 2.32 -29.83 9.75
CA GLU A 479 2.81 -30.49 10.97
C GLU A 479 1.74 -30.70 12.05
N LEU A 480 0.49 -30.31 11.81
CA LEU A 480 -0.62 -30.58 12.71
C LEU A 480 -0.90 -32.09 12.75
N VAL A 481 -0.94 -32.65 13.96
CA VAL A 481 -1.14 -34.10 14.20
C VAL A 481 -2.62 -34.41 14.39
N GLY A 482 -3.14 -35.43 13.68
CA GLY A 482 -4.53 -35.90 13.85
C GLY A 482 -5.57 -35.09 13.07
N VAL A 483 -5.15 -34.17 12.21
CA VAL A 483 -6.02 -33.42 11.27
C VAL A 483 -6.08 -34.18 9.94
N SER A 484 -7.29 -34.33 9.37
CA SER A 484 -7.44 -35.04 8.11
C SER A 484 -6.76 -34.28 6.96
N PRO A 485 -6.23 -35.00 5.92
CA PRO A 485 -5.60 -34.35 4.77
C PRO A 485 -6.53 -33.36 4.03
N GLU A 486 -7.84 -33.63 4.06
CA GLU A 486 -8.86 -32.77 3.45
C GLU A 486 -8.98 -31.43 4.16
N ILE A 487 -8.94 -31.43 5.51
CA ILE A 487 -8.97 -30.23 6.35
C ILE A 487 -7.67 -29.42 6.19
N LEU A 488 -6.50 -30.09 6.15
CA LEU A 488 -5.22 -29.42 5.89
C LEU A 488 -5.22 -28.72 4.53
N GLN A 489 -5.76 -29.36 3.49
CA GLN A 489 -5.91 -28.74 2.18
C GLN A 489 -6.88 -27.55 2.21
N THR A 490 -7.96 -27.65 2.98
CA THR A 490 -8.92 -26.56 3.14
C THR A 490 -8.28 -25.35 3.85
N LEU A 491 -7.46 -25.58 4.87
CA LEU A 491 -6.71 -24.52 5.55
C LEU A 491 -5.74 -23.82 4.60
N ILE A 492 -4.96 -24.58 3.82
CA ILE A 492 -4.01 -24.03 2.84
C ILE A 492 -4.74 -23.25 1.74
N ASN A 493 -5.87 -23.76 1.22
CA ASN A 493 -6.66 -23.08 0.21
C ASN A 493 -7.29 -21.76 0.70
N ASN A 494 -7.52 -21.63 2.00
CA ASN A 494 -8.00 -20.41 2.64
C ASN A 494 -6.86 -19.46 3.08
N GLY A 495 -5.61 -19.79 2.75
CA GLY A 495 -4.45 -18.92 2.94
C GLY A 495 -3.70 -19.11 4.26
N PHE A 496 -3.95 -20.23 4.99
CA PHE A 496 -3.21 -20.57 6.22
C PHE A 496 -2.07 -21.52 5.86
N GLU A 497 -0.86 -20.99 5.75
CA GLU A 497 0.34 -21.78 5.42
C GLU A 497 1.17 -22.14 6.66
N THR A 498 1.08 -21.32 7.74
CA THR A 498 1.89 -21.46 8.95
C THR A 498 1.05 -21.55 10.22
N LEU A 499 1.62 -22.16 11.28
CA LEU A 499 0.96 -22.23 12.59
C LEU A 499 0.79 -20.84 13.24
N ALA A 500 1.68 -19.90 12.92
CA ALA A 500 1.59 -18.53 13.41
C ALA A 500 0.33 -17.82 12.90
N GLU A 501 -0.07 -18.05 11.65
CA GLU A 501 -1.31 -17.51 11.07
C GLU A 501 -2.55 -18.08 11.74
N LEU A 502 -2.55 -19.38 12.05
CA LEU A 502 -3.65 -20.03 12.75
C LEU A 502 -3.77 -19.57 14.21
N SER A 503 -2.68 -19.18 14.86
CA SER A 503 -2.67 -18.75 16.27
C SER A 503 -3.50 -17.49 16.53
N VAL A 504 -3.64 -16.62 15.53
CA VAL A 504 -4.38 -15.35 15.60
C VAL A 504 -5.80 -15.46 15.06
N THR A 505 -6.20 -16.64 14.56
CA THR A 505 -7.50 -16.86 13.92
C THR A 505 -8.56 -17.22 14.96
N PRO A 506 -9.70 -16.53 15.01
CA PRO A 506 -10.79 -16.87 15.92
C PRO A 506 -11.46 -18.20 15.53
N LEU A 507 -11.92 -18.97 16.54
CA LEU A 507 -12.58 -20.26 16.31
C LEU A 507 -13.77 -20.18 15.33
N GLU A 508 -14.50 -19.07 15.35
CA GLU A 508 -15.66 -18.83 14.48
C GLU A 508 -15.28 -18.83 12.99
N GLU A 509 -14.09 -18.38 12.66
CA GLU A 509 -13.57 -18.32 11.29
C GLU A 509 -13.14 -19.71 10.80
N LEU A 510 -12.56 -20.54 11.68
CA LEU A 510 -12.26 -21.94 11.37
C LEU A 510 -13.53 -22.78 11.17
N LEU A 511 -14.57 -22.53 11.96
CA LEU A 511 -15.86 -23.21 11.83
C LEU A 511 -16.64 -22.82 10.56
N ALA A 512 -16.32 -21.70 9.94
CA ALA A 512 -16.88 -21.29 8.66
C ALA A 512 -16.32 -22.07 7.46
N MET A 513 -15.25 -22.84 7.67
CA MET A 513 -14.59 -23.62 6.62
C MET A 513 -15.26 -24.98 6.42
N GLU A 514 -15.32 -25.43 5.18
CA GLU A 514 -15.95 -26.69 4.83
C GLU A 514 -15.16 -27.89 5.40
N GLY A 515 -15.82 -28.69 6.23
CA GLY A 515 -15.24 -29.90 6.84
C GLY A 515 -14.63 -29.71 8.23
N VAL A 516 -14.62 -28.49 8.80
CA VAL A 516 -14.13 -28.20 10.15
C VAL A 516 -15.31 -28.16 11.14
N ASP A 517 -15.37 -29.12 12.05
CA ASP A 517 -16.32 -29.11 13.16
C ASP A 517 -15.73 -28.43 14.42
N GLU A 518 -16.59 -28.20 15.44
CA GLU A 518 -16.18 -27.47 16.63
C GLU A 518 -15.08 -28.23 17.43
N GLU A 519 -15.09 -29.55 17.42
CA GLU A 519 -14.11 -30.38 18.11
C GLU A 519 -12.73 -30.31 17.40
N THR A 520 -12.73 -30.41 16.10
CA THR A 520 -11.53 -30.30 15.26
C THR A 520 -10.95 -28.90 15.29
N GLY A 521 -11.78 -27.85 15.18
CA GLY A 521 -11.33 -26.46 15.26
C GLY A 521 -10.66 -26.12 16.59
N ARG A 522 -11.22 -26.58 17.70
CA ARG A 522 -10.60 -26.42 19.03
C ARG A 522 -9.30 -27.19 19.17
N SER A 523 -9.24 -28.43 18.66
CA SER A 523 -8.03 -29.26 18.68
C SER A 523 -6.89 -28.62 17.88
N ILE A 524 -7.18 -28.04 16.71
CA ILE A 524 -6.22 -27.30 15.89
C ILE A 524 -5.64 -26.11 16.68
N LEU A 525 -6.49 -25.25 17.25
CA LEU A 525 -6.04 -24.09 18.00
C LEU A 525 -5.23 -24.46 19.26
N GLU A 526 -5.59 -25.55 19.94
CA GLU A 526 -4.86 -26.01 21.10
C GLU A 526 -3.48 -26.57 20.76
N GLN A 527 -3.36 -27.31 19.67
CA GLN A 527 -2.06 -27.78 19.13
C GLN A 527 -1.16 -26.63 18.68
N VAL A 528 -1.73 -25.65 17.97
CA VAL A 528 -1.02 -24.44 17.55
C VAL A 528 -0.44 -23.71 18.76
N LYS A 529 -1.26 -23.50 19.80
CA LYS A 529 -0.84 -22.82 21.02
C LYS A 529 0.26 -23.58 21.76
N GLN A 530 0.13 -24.90 21.93
CA GLN A 530 1.14 -25.73 22.60
C GLN A 530 2.48 -25.75 21.84
N ARG A 531 2.46 -25.77 20.51
CA ARG A 531 3.70 -25.78 19.73
C ARG A 531 4.42 -24.43 19.73
N LEU A 532 3.67 -23.33 19.69
CA LEU A 532 4.24 -21.99 19.78
C LEU A 532 4.78 -21.70 21.19
N GLU A 533 4.08 -22.12 22.26
CA GLU A 533 4.59 -22.02 23.65
C GLU A 533 5.86 -22.86 23.89
N ASN A 534 6.02 -23.97 23.19
CA ASN A 534 7.24 -24.79 23.29
C ASN A 534 8.44 -24.13 22.58
N LEU A 535 8.22 -23.35 21.51
CA LEU A 535 9.27 -22.58 20.83
C LEU A 535 9.72 -21.35 21.62
N GLU A 536 8.80 -20.69 22.34
CA GLU A 536 9.15 -19.56 23.21
C GLU A 536 9.93 -19.97 24.47
N ASN A 537 9.96 -21.27 24.80
CA ASN A 537 10.65 -21.81 25.99
C ASN A 537 11.96 -22.53 25.67
N VAL A 538 12.42 -22.58 24.41
CA VAL A 538 13.71 -23.11 23.97
C VAL A 538 14.66 -21.97 23.67
#